data_6f8bcc99a1ef9fed2bee027353b13c20
#
_entry.id   6f8bcc99a1ef9fed2bee027353b13c20
#
_cell.length_a   1.000
_cell.length_b   1.000
_cell.length_c   1.000
_cell.angle_alpha   90.00
_cell.angle_beta   90.00
_cell.angle_gamma   90.00
#
_symmetry.space_group_name_H-M   'P 1'
#
loop_
_entity.id
_entity.type
_entity.pdbx_description
1 polymer ?
#
loop_
_entity_poly.entity_id
_entity_poly.type
_entity_poly.pdbx_seq_one_letter_code
_entity_poly.pdbx_strand_id
1 'polypeptide(L)'
;MNFTNGAELLEYCEKEKKTISEAMFERETTFLEQDPEKTKEKTKKAWSIMQASAKKPLKENIVSMGGMIGGESRKLHTLRENGKNICGDVVSKAIAYAVGVLEVNASMGLIVAAPTAGSSGVIPGVCCSLQENYGFTDEEICQALFNAAAVGYLITRNATTAGAEGGCQAEVGAASAMAASAAVELFGGTPAQCLDAASFAIVNILGLVCDPIGGLVENPCQNRNAMGASNALISAEISL
;
A
#
# COMPACT_ATOMS: atom_id res chain seq x y z
N MET A 1 -14.98 14.14 14.23
CA MET A 1 -15.37 12.83 14.77
C MET A 1 -14.16 11.93 14.97
N ASN A 2 -14.18 10.99 15.92
CA ASN A 2 -13.14 9.97 16.09
C ASN A 2 -13.77 8.57 16.00
N PHE A 3 -13.10 7.62 15.39
CA PHE A 3 -13.48 6.21 15.32
C PHE A 3 -12.28 5.37 15.83
N THR A 4 -12.58 4.25 16.50
CA THR A 4 -11.57 3.41 17.14
C THR A 4 -11.52 1.99 16.60
N ASN A 5 -12.56 1.61 15.84
CA ASN A 5 -12.70 0.30 15.19
C ASN A 5 -13.46 0.42 13.87
N GLY A 6 -13.49 -0.67 13.09
CA GLY A 6 -14.11 -0.69 11.77
C GLY A 6 -15.62 -0.47 11.81
N ALA A 7 -16.32 -0.98 12.85
CA ALA A 7 -17.76 -0.81 12.97
C ALA A 7 -18.15 0.66 13.17
N GLU A 8 -17.42 1.38 14.03
CA GLU A 8 -17.63 2.81 14.24
C GLU A 8 -17.35 3.64 12.98
N LEU A 9 -16.30 3.28 12.24
CA LEU A 9 -15.99 3.93 10.96
C LEU A 9 -17.09 3.69 9.94
N LEU A 10 -17.58 2.44 9.82
CA LEU A 10 -18.66 2.09 8.89
C LEU A 10 -19.96 2.82 9.24
N GLU A 11 -20.40 2.78 10.50
CA GLU A 11 -21.60 3.47 10.98
C GLU A 11 -21.52 4.97 10.66
N TYR A 12 -20.35 5.58 10.87
CA TYR A 12 -20.15 6.99 10.55
C TYR A 12 -20.29 7.26 9.04
N CYS A 13 -19.61 6.46 8.21
CA CYS A 13 -19.66 6.62 6.76
C CYS A 13 -21.11 6.48 6.22
N GLU A 14 -21.84 5.49 6.70
CA GLU A 14 -23.24 5.26 6.30
C GLU A 14 -24.18 6.38 6.73
N LYS A 15 -24.06 6.83 7.97
CA LYS A 15 -24.88 7.91 8.55
C LYS A 15 -24.65 9.24 7.85
N GLU A 16 -23.39 9.61 7.63
CA GLU A 16 -23.01 10.89 7.04
C GLU A 16 -22.91 10.84 5.50
N LYS A 17 -23.15 9.66 4.90
CA LYS A 17 -23.03 9.39 3.46
C LYS A 17 -21.65 9.80 2.90
N LYS A 18 -20.59 9.39 3.61
CA LYS A 18 -19.20 9.68 3.28
C LYS A 18 -18.42 8.43 2.89
N THR A 19 -17.39 8.61 2.09
CA THR A 19 -16.37 7.59 1.85
C THR A 19 -15.45 7.47 3.07
N ILE A 20 -14.67 6.39 3.13
CA ILE A 20 -13.66 6.22 4.19
C ILE A 20 -12.60 7.32 4.13
N SER A 21 -12.19 7.71 2.92
CA SER A 21 -11.22 8.78 2.72
C SER A 21 -11.72 10.13 3.25
N GLU A 22 -12.98 10.46 3.00
CA GLU A 22 -13.61 11.68 3.51
C GLU A 22 -13.73 11.66 5.04
N ALA A 23 -14.12 10.53 5.61
CA ALA A 23 -14.18 10.35 7.07
C ALA A 23 -12.79 10.51 7.72
N MET A 24 -11.74 9.96 7.10
CA MET A 24 -10.37 10.11 7.60
C MET A 24 -9.87 11.55 7.47
N PHE A 25 -10.10 12.19 6.34
CA PHE A 25 -9.72 13.59 6.14
C PHE A 25 -10.40 14.51 7.16
N GLU A 26 -11.69 14.30 7.42
CA GLU A 26 -12.41 15.05 8.45
C GLU A 26 -11.86 14.77 9.84
N ARG A 27 -11.51 13.51 10.13
CA ARG A 27 -10.85 13.19 11.40
C ARG A 27 -9.56 13.98 11.59
N GLU A 28 -8.71 14.04 10.59
CA GLU A 28 -7.45 14.80 10.63
C GLU A 28 -7.69 16.31 10.81
N THR A 29 -8.65 16.87 10.09
CA THR A 29 -8.83 18.32 10.01
C THR A 29 -9.75 18.88 11.09
N THR A 30 -10.76 18.13 11.51
CA THR A 30 -11.75 18.59 12.50
C THR A 30 -11.46 18.06 13.91
N PHE A 31 -11.16 16.74 14.05
CA PHE A 31 -10.93 16.17 15.36
C PHE A 31 -9.49 16.37 15.86
N LEU A 32 -8.50 16.24 14.98
CA LEU A 32 -7.08 16.48 15.30
C LEU A 32 -6.64 17.92 15.01
N GLU A 33 -7.57 18.78 14.55
CA GLU A 33 -7.35 20.20 14.30
C GLU A 33 -6.15 20.50 13.36
N GLN A 34 -5.84 19.56 12.44
CA GLN A 34 -4.80 19.79 11.45
C GLN A 34 -5.30 20.75 10.37
N ASP A 35 -4.42 21.61 9.89
CA ASP A 35 -4.73 22.51 8.77
C ASP A 35 -5.06 21.70 7.50
N PRO A 36 -6.23 21.90 6.87
CA PRO A 36 -6.67 21.12 5.71
C PRO A 36 -5.72 21.19 4.52
N GLU A 37 -5.21 22.38 4.20
CA GLU A 37 -4.33 22.54 3.04
C GLU A 37 -2.96 21.91 3.30
N LYS A 38 -2.39 22.08 4.49
CA LYS A 38 -1.15 21.40 4.87
C LYS A 38 -1.29 19.90 4.90
N THR A 39 -2.46 19.39 5.29
CA THR A 39 -2.75 17.94 5.29
C THR A 39 -2.77 17.39 3.86
N LYS A 40 -3.43 18.08 2.92
CA LYS A 40 -3.40 17.73 1.50
C LYS A 40 -1.98 17.83 0.91
N GLU A 41 -1.24 18.89 1.23
CA GLU A 41 0.15 19.06 0.76
C GLU A 41 1.08 17.92 1.24
N LYS A 42 0.95 17.52 2.51
CA LYS A 42 1.69 16.36 3.05
C LYS A 42 1.37 15.08 2.28
N THR A 43 0.10 14.83 1.99
CA THR A 43 -0.33 13.64 1.23
C THR A 43 0.17 13.70 -0.22
N LYS A 44 0.09 14.84 -0.89
CA LYS A 44 0.65 15.03 -2.24
C LYS A 44 2.17 14.79 -2.24
N LYS A 45 2.88 15.29 -1.25
CA LYS A 45 4.32 15.04 -1.09
C LYS A 45 4.62 13.56 -0.87
N ALA A 46 3.86 12.88 -0.01
CA ALA A 46 4.01 11.45 0.20
C ALA A 46 3.77 10.67 -1.10
N TRP A 47 2.71 11.00 -1.85
CA TRP A 47 2.43 10.39 -3.14
C TRP A 47 3.57 10.60 -4.15
N SER A 48 4.10 11.80 -4.28
CA SER A 48 5.22 12.08 -5.17
C SER A 48 6.47 11.26 -4.84
N ILE A 49 6.75 11.03 -3.54
CA ILE A 49 7.85 10.16 -3.10
C ILE A 49 7.57 8.70 -3.43
N MET A 50 6.34 8.23 -3.22
CA MET A 50 5.91 6.87 -3.57
C MET A 50 6.08 6.62 -5.07
N GLN A 51 5.61 7.51 -5.94
CA GLN A 51 5.80 7.42 -7.39
C GLN A 51 7.28 7.41 -7.78
N ALA A 52 8.07 8.31 -7.20
CA ALA A 52 9.49 8.41 -7.50
C ALA A 52 10.23 7.13 -7.11
N SER A 53 9.97 6.60 -5.91
CA SER A 53 10.61 5.36 -5.43
C SER A 53 10.20 4.13 -6.24
N ALA A 54 8.95 4.03 -6.69
CA ALA A 54 8.48 2.93 -7.54
C ALA A 54 9.13 2.96 -8.94
N LYS A 55 9.34 4.15 -9.51
CA LYS A 55 9.81 4.32 -10.89
C LYS A 55 11.33 4.43 -11.02
N LYS A 56 12.03 4.82 -9.95
CA LYS A 56 13.50 4.99 -9.97
C LYS A 56 14.25 3.74 -10.43
N PRO A 57 13.98 2.52 -9.93
CA PRO A 57 14.71 1.32 -10.32
C PRO A 57 14.51 0.91 -11.78
N LEU A 58 13.47 1.40 -12.45
CA LEU A 58 13.29 1.15 -13.88
C LEU A 58 14.34 1.86 -14.74
N LYS A 59 14.86 2.99 -14.24
CA LYS A 59 15.81 3.86 -14.97
C LYS A 59 17.24 3.74 -14.46
N GLU A 60 17.41 3.51 -13.15
CA GLU A 60 18.71 3.48 -12.49
C GLU A 60 19.06 2.06 -12.06
N ASN A 61 20.35 1.75 -12.05
CA ASN A 61 20.84 0.50 -11.48
C ASN A 61 21.00 0.67 -9.97
N ILE A 62 20.13 0.04 -9.20
CA ILE A 62 20.12 0.11 -7.75
C ILE A 62 20.56 -1.26 -7.22
N VAL A 63 21.47 -1.23 -6.25
CA VAL A 63 21.91 -2.42 -5.52
C VAL A 63 21.74 -2.13 -4.04
N SER A 64 21.15 -3.08 -3.32
CA SER A 64 20.93 -3.00 -1.87
C SER A 64 22.25 -3.00 -1.09
N MET A 65 22.21 -2.54 0.15
CA MET A 65 23.38 -2.52 1.02
C MET A 65 23.94 -3.93 1.30
N GLY A 66 23.06 -4.93 1.42
CA GLY A 66 23.48 -6.33 1.60
C GLY A 66 23.83 -7.03 0.30
N GLY A 67 23.54 -6.44 -0.84
CA GLY A 67 23.84 -6.97 -2.16
C GLY A 67 22.97 -8.15 -2.61
N MET A 68 21.88 -8.47 -1.86
CA MET A 68 21.02 -9.60 -2.20
C MET A 68 19.93 -9.26 -3.23
N ILE A 69 19.56 -7.99 -3.34
CA ILE A 69 18.54 -7.50 -4.27
C ILE A 69 19.03 -6.29 -5.06
N GLY A 70 18.52 -6.14 -6.28
CA GLY A 70 18.82 -5.02 -7.17
C GLY A 70 18.67 -5.37 -8.63
N GLY A 71 17.82 -4.63 -9.34
CA GLY A 71 17.53 -4.82 -10.76
C GLY A 71 16.38 -5.77 -11.09
N GLU A 72 15.73 -6.39 -10.09
CA GLU A 72 14.57 -7.27 -10.25
C GLU A 72 13.38 -6.49 -10.80
N SER A 73 13.11 -5.28 -10.29
CA SER A 73 12.06 -4.41 -10.78
C SER A 73 12.16 -4.14 -12.28
N ARG A 74 13.37 -3.82 -12.75
CA ARG A 74 13.63 -3.60 -14.18
C ARG A 74 13.43 -4.87 -15.01
N LYS A 75 13.87 -6.03 -14.51
CA LYS A 75 13.66 -7.33 -15.18
C LYS A 75 12.17 -7.64 -15.32
N LEU A 76 11.39 -7.44 -14.24
CA LEU A 76 9.93 -7.62 -14.24
C LEU A 76 9.24 -6.66 -15.21
N HIS A 77 9.65 -5.41 -15.22
CA HIS A 77 9.13 -4.41 -16.16
C HIS A 77 9.43 -4.80 -17.61
N THR A 78 10.67 -5.20 -17.92
CA THR A 78 11.06 -5.66 -19.25
C THR A 78 10.31 -6.93 -19.68
N LEU A 79 10.08 -7.87 -18.74
CA LEU A 79 9.29 -9.07 -18.99
C LEU A 79 7.85 -8.70 -19.42
N ARG A 80 7.25 -7.74 -18.71
CA ARG A 80 5.91 -7.22 -19.01
C ARG A 80 5.87 -6.51 -20.38
N GLU A 81 6.82 -5.60 -20.65
CA GLU A 81 6.93 -4.87 -21.93
C GLU A 81 7.04 -5.84 -23.14
N ASN A 82 7.68 -6.98 -22.95
CA ASN A 82 7.81 -8.03 -23.95
C ASN A 82 6.59 -8.95 -24.03
N GLY A 83 5.51 -8.69 -23.29
CA GLY A 83 4.29 -9.52 -23.30
C GLY A 83 4.50 -10.94 -22.75
N LYS A 84 5.52 -11.16 -21.93
CA LYS A 84 5.87 -12.49 -21.37
C LYS A 84 5.41 -12.67 -19.92
N ASN A 85 4.68 -11.68 -19.37
CA ASN A 85 4.12 -11.73 -18.02
C ASN A 85 2.88 -12.66 -17.99
N ILE A 86 2.72 -13.39 -16.88
CA ILE A 86 1.62 -14.35 -16.69
C ILE A 86 0.43 -13.78 -15.88
N CYS A 87 0.64 -12.67 -15.14
CA CYS A 87 -0.36 -12.10 -14.24
C CYS A 87 -1.18 -10.94 -14.84
N GLY A 88 -1.16 -10.79 -16.16
CA GLY A 88 -1.79 -9.63 -16.82
C GLY A 88 -1.02 -8.32 -16.55
N ASP A 89 -1.51 -7.20 -17.11
CA ASP A 89 -0.76 -5.94 -17.06
C ASP A 89 -0.80 -5.29 -15.66
N VAL A 90 -1.99 -5.23 -15.06
CA VAL A 90 -2.22 -4.56 -13.76
C VAL A 90 -1.37 -5.20 -12.65
N VAL A 91 -1.51 -6.51 -12.47
CA VAL A 91 -0.81 -7.22 -11.38
C VAL A 91 0.71 -7.24 -11.62
N SER A 92 1.15 -7.49 -12.86
CA SER A 92 2.57 -7.49 -13.19
C SER A 92 3.24 -6.13 -12.98
N LYS A 93 2.54 -5.04 -13.27
CA LYS A 93 2.99 -3.68 -13.00
C LYS A 93 3.06 -3.39 -11.51
N ALA A 94 2.03 -3.77 -10.74
CA ALA A 94 2.03 -3.61 -9.29
C ALA A 94 3.19 -4.37 -8.63
N ILE A 95 3.47 -5.61 -9.05
CA ILE A 95 4.61 -6.40 -8.61
C ILE A 95 5.94 -5.68 -8.92
N ALA A 96 6.13 -5.21 -10.15
CA ALA A 96 7.37 -4.56 -10.55
C ALA A 96 7.64 -3.29 -9.73
N TYR A 97 6.62 -2.47 -9.47
CA TYR A 97 6.73 -1.27 -8.65
C TYR A 97 6.95 -1.58 -7.17
N ALA A 98 6.24 -2.55 -6.61
CA ALA A 98 6.42 -2.96 -5.22
C ALA A 98 7.85 -3.46 -4.96
N VAL A 99 8.38 -4.29 -5.85
CA VAL A 99 9.77 -4.75 -5.84
C VAL A 99 10.73 -3.56 -5.94
N GLY A 100 10.46 -2.61 -6.83
CA GLY A 100 11.31 -1.43 -7.03
C GLY A 100 11.42 -0.53 -5.80
N VAL A 101 10.33 -0.31 -5.08
CA VAL A 101 10.37 0.47 -3.83
C VAL A 101 11.28 -0.19 -2.80
N LEU A 102 11.28 -1.52 -2.72
CA LEU A 102 12.17 -2.25 -1.80
C LEU A 102 13.64 -2.18 -2.23
N GLU A 103 13.94 -2.13 -3.53
CA GLU A 103 15.32 -1.85 -4.00
C GLU A 103 15.78 -0.47 -3.51
N VAL A 104 14.92 0.55 -3.62
CA VAL A 104 15.20 1.90 -3.12
C VAL A 104 15.36 1.91 -1.60
N ASN A 105 14.46 1.26 -0.87
CA ASN A 105 14.53 1.16 0.58
C ASN A 105 15.83 0.49 1.05
N ALA A 106 16.17 -0.67 0.47
CA ALA A 106 17.35 -1.45 0.85
C ALA A 106 18.67 -0.79 0.41
N SER A 107 18.64 0.20 -0.47
CA SER A 107 19.77 1.05 -0.84
C SER A 107 19.86 2.36 -0.04
N MET A 108 19.09 2.49 1.05
CA MET A 108 18.97 3.69 1.88
C MET A 108 18.43 4.92 1.13
N GLY A 109 17.65 4.69 0.07
CA GLY A 109 16.97 5.74 -0.67
C GLY A 109 15.69 6.23 0.02
N LEU A 110 15.12 7.30 -0.52
CA LEU A 110 13.91 7.91 0.03
C LEU A 110 12.67 7.12 -0.36
N ILE A 111 11.91 6.67 0.64
CA ILE A 111 10.60 5.99 0.51
C ILE A 111 9.60 6.59 1.50
N VAL A 112 8.35 6.21 1.38
CA VAL A 112 7.32 6.44 2.42
C VAL A 112 7.04 5.13 3.13
N ALA A 113 7.28 5.09 4.44
CA ALA A 113 6.89 3.95 5.26
C ALA A 113 5.35 3.89 5.38
N ALA A 114 4.74 2.77 4.95
CA ALA A 114 3.29 2.63 4.94
C ALA A 114 2.86 1.14 5.06
N PRO A 115 2.61 0.62 6.28
CA PRO A 115 2.82 1.29 7.57
C PRO A 115 4.28 1.29 8.03
N THR A 116 5.15 0.44 7.47
CA THR A 116 6.56 0.32 7.80
C THR A 116 7.46 0.47 6.57
N ALA A 117 8.76 0.62 6.78
CA ALA A 117 9.73 0.63 5.68
C ALA A 117 9.80 -0.74 4.97
N GLY A 118 9.67 -1.83 5.72
CA GLY A 118 9.74 -3.19 5.17
C GLY A 118 8.54 -3.58 4.30
N SER A 119 7.41 -2.88 4.41
CA SER A 119 6.21 -3.07 3.59
C SER A 119 5.91 -1.89 2.66
N SER A 120 6.84 -0.95 2.54
CA SER A 120 6.68 0.33 1.84
C SER A 120 6.37 0.23 0.35
N GLY A 121 6.58 -0.94 -0.27
CA GLY A 121 6.34 -1.17 -1.69
C GLY A 121 4.89 -1.49 -2.04
N VAL A 122 4.09 -1.97 -1.09
CA VAL A 122 2.73 -2.49 -1.38
C VAL A 122 1.80 -1.40 -1.89
N ILE A 123 1.61 -0.32 -1.13
CA ILE A 123 0.70 0.77 -1.50
C ILE A 123 1.12 1.45 -2.81
N PRO A 124 2.38 1.91 -2.96
CA PRO A 124 2.77 2.53 -4.22
C PRO A 124 2.75 1.56 -5.41
N GLY A 125 3.04 0.27 -5.18
CA GLY A 125 2.90 -0.76 -6.21
C GLY A 125 1.48 -0.83 -6.77
N VAL A 126 0.49 -0.92 -5.90
CA VAL A 126 -0.93 -0.95 -6.26
C VAL A 126 -1.36 0.38 -6.89
N CYS A 127 -1.14 1.50 -6.20
CA CYS A 127 -1.64 2.81 -6.64
C CYS A 127 -1.02 3.26 -7.98
N CYS A 128 0.29 3.09 -8.18
CA CYS A 128 0.94 3.42 -9.47
C CYS A 128 0.41 2.54 -10.60
N SER A 129 0.18 1.24 -10.34
CA SER A 129 -0.37 0.35 -11.34
C SER A 129 -1.79 0.73 -11.73
N LEU A 130 -2.66 0.98 -10.74
CA LEU A 130 -4.04 1.38 -11.00
C LEU A 130 -4.11 2.75 -11.70
N GLN A 131 -3.32 3.72 -11.26
CA GLN A 131 -3.25 5.03 -11.89
C GLN A 131 -2.92 4.92 -13.38
N GLU A 132 -1.89 4.17 -13.72
CA GLU A 132 -1.44 4.06 -15.12
C GLU A 132 -2.35 3.22 -16.01
N ASN A 133 -3.05 2.22 -15.45
CA ASN A 133 -3.93 1.36 -16.25
C ASN A 133 -5.34 1.94 -16.42
N TYR A 134 -5.81 2.72 -15.45
CA TYR A 134 -7.20 3.24 -15.45
C TYR A 134 -7.28 4.76 -15.55
N GLY A 135 -6.15 5.46 -15.53
CA GLY A 135 -6.09 6.91 -15.74
C GLY A 135 -6.51 7.74 -14.53
N PHE A 136 -6.44 7.21 -13.32
CA PHE A 136 -6.72 7.98 -12.11
C PHE A 136 -5.76 9.17 -11.98
N THR A 137 -6.29 10.30 -11.55
CA THR A 137 -5.52 11.52 -11.28
C THR A 137 -4.72 11.41 -9.98
N ASP A 138 -3.72 12.27 -9.80
CA ASP A 138 -2.98 12.35 -8.53
C ASP A 138 -3.89 12.73 -7.35
N GLU A 139 -4.94 13.54 -7.60
CA GLU A 139 -5.93 13.91 -6.61
C GLU A 139 -6.74 12.71 -6.13
N GLU A 140 -7.22 11.86 -7.03
CA GLU A 140 -7.95 10.64 -6.70
C GLU A 140 -7.08 9.65 -5.93
N ILE A 141 -5.81 9.48 -6.34
CA ILE A 141 -4.88 8.65 -5.58
C ILE A 141 -4.60 9.24 -4.19
N CYS A 142 -4.39 10.56 -4.06
CA CYS A 142 -4.23 11.19 -2.75
C CYS A 142 -5.46 11.01 -1.86
N GLN A 143 -6.66 11.02 -2.43
CA GLN A 143 -7.89 10.72 -1.70
C GLN A 143 -7.90 9.25 -1.24
N ALA A 144 -7.58 8.31 -2.11
CA ALA A 144 -7.45 6.88 -1.74
C ALA A 144 -6.36 6.64 -0.67
N LEU A 145 -5.33 7.46 -0.60
CA LEU A 145 -4.32 7.38 0.47
C LEU A 145 -4.90 7.78 1.85
N PHE A 146 -5.92 8.63 1.93
CA PHE A 146 -6.65 8.86 3.20
C PHE A 146 -7.45 7.61 3.59
N ASN A 147 -8.06 6.90 2.65
CA ASN A 147 -8.69 5.60 2.93
C ASN A 147 -7.66 4.61 3.48
N ALA A 148 -6.53 4.44 2.79
CA ALA A 148 -5.43 3.59 3.28
C ALA A 148 -4.99 3.99 4.70
N ALA A 149 -4.88 5.30 4.97
CA ALA A 149 -4.49 5.82 6.28
C ALA A 149 -5.53 5.48 7.37
N ALA A 150 -6.83 5.49 7.05
CA ALA A 150 -7.88 5.08 8.00
C ALA A 150 -7.73 3.60 8.40
N VAL A 151 -7.53 2.71 7.43
CA VAL A 151 -7.29 1.29 7.69
C VAL A 151 -6.01 1.09 8.49
N GLY A 152 -4.92 1.76 8.09
CA GLY A 152 -3.64 1.71 8.81
C GLY A 152 -3.75 2.21 10.25
N TYR A 153 -4.50 3.27 10.49
CA TYR A 153 -4.79 3.78 11.82
C TYR A 153 -5.53 2.75 12.69
N LEU A 154 -6.58 2.13 12.14
CA LEU A 154 -7.34 1.10 12.87
C LEU A 154 -6.48 -0.09 13.24
N ILE A 155 -5.62 -0.56 12.32
CA ILE A 155 -4.72 -1.69 12.57
C ILE A 155 -3.67 -1.30 13.62
N THR A 156 -3.00 -0.16 13.45
CA THR A 156 -1.94 0.28 14.37
C THR A 156 -2.47 0.55 15.78
N ARG A 157 -3.71 1.04 15.88
CA ARG A 157 -4.36 1.29 17.17
C ARG A 157 -4.70 0.01 17.93
N ASN A 158 -5.17 -1.01 17.24
CA ASN A 158 -5.76 -2.20 17.86
C ASN A 158 -4.87 -3.45 17.81
N ALA A 159 -3.77 -3.40 17.04
CA ALA A 159 -2.84 -4.48 16.84
C ALA A 159 -1.42 -3.92 16.63
N THR A 160 -0.49 -4.79 16.20
CA THR A 160 0.86 -4.37 15.80
C THR A 160 1.00 -4.35 14.27
N THR A 161 1.82 -3.45 13.77
CA THR A 161 2.30 -3.45 12.36
C THR A 161 3.78 -3.82 12.27
N ALA A 162 4.41 -4.12 13.41
CA ALA A 162 5.81 -4.47 13.46
C ALA A 162 6.06 -5.93 13.07
N GLY A 163 6.82 -6.17 11.99
CA GLY A 163 7.16 -7.52 11.55
C GLY A 163 7.92 -8.33 12.59
N ALA A 164 8.76 -7.69 13.42
CA ALA A 164 9.49 -8.34 14.49
C ALA A 164 8.59 -8.87 15.62
N GLU A 165 7.42 -8.28 15.84
CA GLU A 165 6.45 -8.70 16.85
C GLU A 165 5.41 -9.65 16.27
N GLY A 166 4.76 -9.25 15.20
CA GLY A 166 3.60 -9.93 14.63
C GLY A 166 3.90 -10.74 13.36
N GLY A 167 5.13 -10.76 12.89
CA GLY A 167 5.48 -11.40 11.63
C GLY A 167 5.13 -10.53 10.40
N CYS A 168 5.48 -11.01 9.23
CA CYS A 168 5.09 -10.36 7.98
C CYS A 168 3.56 -10.36 7.76
N GLN A 169 2.82 -11.26 8.40
CA GLN A 169 1.36 -11.22 8.45
C GLN A 169 0.84 -9.88 9.02
N ALA A 170 1.50 -9.31 10.02
CA ALA A 170 1.15 -8.01 10.57
C ALA A 170 1.65 -6.88 9.66
N GLU A 171 2.89 -6.91 9.24
CA GLU A 171 3.56 -5.85 8.48
C GLU A 171 3.03 -5.73 7.04
N VAL A 172 3.18 -6.81 6.26
CA VAL A 172 2.72 -6.87 4.87
C VAL A 172 1.20 -7.02 4.81
N GLY A 173 0.59 -7.69 5.82
CA GLY A 173 -0.86 -7.78 5.96
C GLY A 173 -1.51 -6.43 6.14
N ALA A 174 -0.97 -5.58 7.00
CA ALA A 174 -1.47 -4.22 7.17
C ALA A 174 -1.34 -3.40 5.88
N ALA A 175 -0.17 -3.43 5.24
CA ALA A 175 0.04 -2.71 3.97
C ALA A 175 -0.89 -3.21 2.86
N SER A 176 -1.11 -4.52 2.77
CA SER A 176 -2.03 -5.13 1.81
C SER A 176 -3.48 -4.74 2.07
N ALA A 177 -3.92 -4.74 3.34
CA ALA A 177 -5.24 -4.29 3.74
C ALA A 177 -5.49 -2.81 3.42
N MET A 178 -4.50 -1.96 3.70
CA MET A 178 -4.53 -0.54 3.36
C MET A 178 -4.69 -0.32 1.86
N ALA A 179 -3.90 -1.03 1.06
CA ALA A 179 -3.94 -0.92 -0.40
C ALA A 179 -5.22 -1.52 -1.00
N ALA A 180 -5.73 -2.63 -0.45
CA ALA A 180 -6.97 -3.26 -0.91
C ALA A 180 -8.18 -2.35 -0.70
N SER A 181 -8.32 -1.78 0.50
CA SER A 181 -9.39 -0.82 0.82
C SER A 181 -9.34 0.41 -0.07
N ALA A 182 -8.15 0.98 -0.28
CA ALA A 182 -7.95 2.12 -1.17
C ALA A 182 -8.31 1.80 -2.63
N ALA A 183 -7.95 0.60 -3.10
CA ALA A 183 -8.30 0.14 -4.44
C ALA A 183 -9.81 0.03 -4.62
N VAL A 184 -10.53 -0.55 -3.66
CA VAL A 184 -12.01 -0.64 -3.70
C VAL A 184 -12.65 0.74 -3.79
N GLU A 185 -12.18 1.72 -3.01
CA GLU A 185 -12.73 3.08 -3.06
C GLU A 185 -12.45 3.77 -4.40
N LEU A 186 -11.28 3.57 -5.01
CA LEU A 186 -10.96 4.08 -6.35
C LEU A 186 -11.92 3.58 -7.42
N PHE A 187 -12.44 2.36 -7.28
CA PHE A 187 -13.42 1.78 -8.19
C PHE A 187 -14.89 2.03 -7.76
N GLY A 188 -15.12 2.94 -6.81
CA GLY A 188 -16.45 3.34 -6.37
C GLY A 188 -17.14 2.37 -5.44
N GLY A 189 -16.40 1.44 -4.83
CA GLY A 189 -16.95 0.52 -3.83
C GLY A 189 -17.40 1.24 -2.56
N THR A 190 -18.31 0.62 -1.85
CA THR A 190 -18.89 1.14 -0.60
C THR A 190 -17.91 1.05 0.56
N PRO A 191 -18.09 1.83 1.65
CA PRO A 191 -17.28 1.69 2.87
C PRO A 191 -17.26 0.26 3.44
N ALA A 192 -18.36 -0.46 3.36
CA ALA A 192 -18.43 -1.87 3.77
C ALA A 192 -17.50 -2.74 2.92
N GLN A 193 -17.57 -2.62 1.59
CA GLN A 193 -16.68 -3.34 0.68
C GLN A 193 -15.20 -3.00 0.90
N CYS A 194 -14.87 -1.74 1.20
CA CYS A 194 -13.51 -1.34 1.56
C CYS A 194 -12.98 -2.08 2.78
N LEU A 195 -13.79 -2.21 3.84
CA LEU A 195 -13.43 -2.93 5.07
C LEU A 195 -13.39 -4.45 4.86
N ASP A 196 -14.27 -5.00 4.01
CA ASP A 196 -14.23 -6.41 3.63
C ASP A 196 -12.94 -6.74 2.87
N ALA A 197 -12.56 -5.92 1.89
CA ALA A 197 -11.31 -6.08 1.17
C ALA A 197 -10.08 -6.04 2.10
N ALA A 198 -10.08 -5.12 3.06
CA ALA A 198 -9.02 -5.05 4.07
C ALA A 198 -8.96 -6.33 4.92
N SER A 199 -10.12 -6.87 5.31
CA SER A 199 -10.23 -8.12 6.06
C SER A 199 -9.73 -9.32 5.26
N PHE A 200 -10.14 -9.44 3.99
CA PHE A 200 -9.65 -10.50 3.09
C PHE A 200 -8.14 -10.45 2.93
N ALA A 201 -7.57 -9.25 2.73
CA ALA A 201 -6.13 -9.08 2.58
C ALA A 201 -5.35 -9.56 3.81
N ILE A 202 -5.86 -9.35 5.03
CA ILE A 202 -5.25 -9.84 6.27
C ILE A 202 -5.37 -11.36 6.36
N VAL A 203 -6.58 -11.91 6.18
CA VAL A 203 -6.86 -13.33 6.35
C VAL A 203 -6.05 -14.18 5.38
N ASN A 204 -5.85 -13.74 4.14
CA ASN A 204 -5.12 -14.45 3.11
C ASN A 204 -3.65 -14.74 3.46
N ILE A 205 -3.04 -13.97 4.36
CA ILE A 205 -1.61 -14.10 4.69
C ILE A 205 -1.35 -14.38 6.16
N LEU A 206 -2.38 -14.86 6.89
CA LEU A 206 -2.23 -15.34 8.27
C LEU A 206 -1.21 -16.48 8.32
N GLY A 207 -0.35 -16.43 9.33
CA GLY A 207 0.73 -17.40 9.52
C GLY A 207 2.07 -17.01 8.88
N LEU A 208 2.14 -15.91 8.12
CA LEU A 208 3.38 -15.46 7.51
C LEU A 208 4.33 -14.84 8.56
N VAL A 209 5.39 -15.57 8.87
CA VAL A 209 6.40 -15.18 9.88
C VAL A 209 7.37 -14.11 9.35
N CYS A 210 8.18 -13.53 10.23
CA CYS A 210 9.30 -12.67 9.87
C CYS A 210 10.60 -13.48 9.89
N ASP A 211 11.22 -13.69 8.73
CA ASP A 211 12.40 -14.54 8.55
C ASP A 211 13.41 -13.92 7.54
N PRO A 212 13.87 -12.67 7.75
CA PRO A 212 14.77 -12.02 6.82
C PRO A 212 16.12 -12.73 6.78
N ILE A 213 16.62 -13.03 5.57
CA ILE A 213 17.93 -13.64 5.37
C ILE A 213 19.01 -12.65 5.81
N GLY A 214 19.90 -13.10 6.69
CA GLY A 214 20.97 -12.27 7.24
C GLY A 214 20.48 -11.09 8.09
N GLY A 215 19.19 -11.06 8.47
CA GLY A 215 18.60 -9.99 9.26
C GLY A 215 18.32 -8.69 8.49
N LEU A 216 18.53 -8.68 7.17
CA LEU A 216 18.34 -7.52 6.31
C LEU A 216 16.94 -7.49 5.67
N VAL A 217 16.37 -6.29 5.52
CA VAL A 217 15.07 -6.08 4.86
C VAL A 217 15.25 -6.12 3.33
N GLU A 218 15.74 -7.25 2.84
CA GLU A 218 16.01 -7.52 1.43
C GLU A 218 15.23 -8.76 0.96
N ASN A 219 15.69 -9.94 1.31
CA ASN A 219 15.05 -11.20 0.96
C ASN A 219 14.62 -11.97 2.24
N PRO A 220 13.35 -12.40 2.36
CA PRO A 220 12.28 -12.41 1.35
C PRO A 220 11.42 -11.12 1.31
N CYS A 221 11.77 -10.05 2.01
CA CYS A 221 10.93 -8.84 2.13
C CYS A 221 10.51 -8.26 0.77
N GLN A 222 11.42 -8.22 -0.21
CA GLN A 222 11.11 -7.76 -1.56
C GLN A 222 10.01 -8.61 -2.21
N ASN A 223 10.12 -9.93 -2.18
CA ASN A 223 9.12 -10.85 -2.73
C ASN A 223 7.79 -10.75 -1.99
N ARG A 224 7.82 -10.48 -0.67
CA ARG A 224 6.62 -10.29 0.13
C ARG A 224 5.89 -9.00 -0.17
N ASN A 225 6.59 -7.95 -0.57
CA ASN A 225 5.94 -6.74 -1.07
C ASN A 225 5.23 -6.99 -2.41
N ALA A 226 5.84 -7.74 -3.32
CA ALA A 226 5.21 -8.19 -4.56
C ALA A 226 3.95 -9.01 -4.28
N MET A 227 4.04 -9.97 -3.36
CA MET A 227 2.91 -10.79 -2.93
C MET A 227 1.82 -9.94 -2.26
N GLY A 228 2.19 -9.01 -1.36
CA GLY A 228 1.24 -8.12 -0.70
C GLY A 228 0.48 -7.20 -1.66
N ALA A 229 1.16 -6.68 -2.69
CA ALA A 229 0.51 -5.88 -3.74
C ALA A 229 -0.48 -6.73 -4.57
N SER A 230 -0.11 -7.97 -4.92
CA SER A 230 -0.99 -8.90 -5.62
C SER A 230 -2.20 -9.30 -4.76
N ASN A 231 -1.97 -9.59 -3.47
CA ASN A 231 -3.01 -9.91 -2.51
C ASN A 231 -4.00 -8.75 -2.32
N ALA A 232 -3.51 -7.51 -2.30
CA ALA A 232 -4.37 -6.34 -2.21
C ALA A 232 -5.32 -6.23 -3.41
N LEU A 233 -4.81 -6.44 -4.63
CA LEU A 233 -5.63 -6.40 -5.85
C LEU A 233 -6.67 -7.53 -5.89
N ILE A 234 -6.27 -8.76 -5.51
CA ILE A 234 -7.19 -9.91 -5.44
C ILE A 234 -8.28 -9.65 -4.39
N SER A 235 -7.91 -9.12 -3.23
CA SER A 235 -8.86 -8.84 -2.14
C SER A 235 -9.83 -7.73 -2.52
N ALA A 236 -9.37 -6.71 -3.24
CA ALA A 236 -10.23 -5.66 -3.79
C ALA A 236 -11.22 -6.22 -4.81
N GLU A 237 -10.75 -7.02 -5.76
CA GLU A 237 -11.58 -7.65 -6.80
C GLU A 237 -12.69 -8.54 -6.21
N ILE A 238 -12.37 -9.33 -5.17
CA ILE A 238 -13.36 -10.20 -4.50
C ILE A 238 -14.43 -9.38 -3.79
N SER A 239 -14.08 -8.18 -3.31
CA SER A 239 -14.98 -7.34 -2.51
C SER A 239 -15.88 -6.43 -3.36
N LEU A 240 -15.49 -6.09 -4.57
CA LEU A 240 -16.29 -5.27 -5.51
C LEU A 240 -17.47 -6.02 -6.07
#